data_15b4c56a57251c752b63e5b263cdc040
#
_entry.id   15b4c56a57251c752b63e5b263cdc040
#
_cell.length_a   1.000
_cell.length_b   1.000
_cell.length_c   1.000
_cell.angle_alpha   90.00
_cell.angle_beta   90.00
_cell.angle_gamma   90.00
#
_symmetry.space_group_name_H-M   'P 1'
#
loop_
_entity.id
_entity.type
_entity.pdbx_description
1 polymer ?
#
loop_
_entity_poly.entity_id
_entity_poly.type
_entity_poly.pdbx_seq_one_letter_code
_entity_poly.pdbx_strand_id
1 'polypeptide(L)'
;MRIALTIVAVLALAGCGADTDEAAAPQPTAVTETSTETAAATTTTPEVTCSTAGVRLTLPEQDLPEAVADVRERIFGAAVACDYDTLEQIALERGEGFTYTYGTADSAAAYWREAEEAGTAEPPPMRTLATILTMPFTRNESGSYAWPTAYEESPTAEAWQALVDAGLYSQQQVDEMRTQGTGYLGYRTAITADGDWQFFVAGD
;
A
#
# COMPACT_ATOMS: atom_id res chain seq x y z
N MET A 1 38.36 -16.17 13.94
CA MET A 1 38.79 -15.24 15.02
C MET A 1 37.54 -15.05 15.91
N ARG A 2 37.60 -15.63 17.10
CA ARG A 2 36.49 -15.68 18.08
C ARG A 2 36.52 -14.38 18.87
N ILE A 3 35.40 -13.65 18.93
CA ILE A 3 35.24 -12.54 19.89
C ILE A 3 33.97 -12.77 20.68
N ALA A 4 34.17 -12.69 21.98
CA ALA A 4 33.28 -13.12 23.04
C ALA A 4 32.15 -12.15 23.36
N LEU A 5 31.12 -12.76 23.85
CA LEU A 5 29.93 -12.34 24.58
C LEU A 5 30.26 -11.41 25.75
N THR A 6 29.50 -10.34 25.94
CA THR A 6 29.36 -9.68 27.23
C THR A 6 27.89 -9.34 27.50
N ILE A 7 27.33 -10.05 28.46
CA ILE A 7 25.99 -9.87 29.06
C ILE A 7 26.14 -8.84 30.18
N VAL A 8 25.32 -7.80 30.20
CA VAL A 8 25.13 -6.97 31.39
C VAL A 8 23.63 -6.99 31.75
N ALA A 9 23.37 -7.62 32.89
CA ALA A 9 22.10 -7.57 33.60
C ALA A 9 22.16 -6.45 34.63
N VAL A 10 21.10 -5.65 34.75
CA VAL A 10 20.87 -4.77 35.90
C VAL A 10 19.42 -4.83 36.35
N LEU A 11 19.31 -5.04 37.64
CA LEU A 11 18.22 -5.36 38.52
C LEU A 11 17.13 -4.29 38.68
N ALA A 12 16.03 -4.81 39.16
CA ALA A 12 14.80 -4.25 39.70
C ALA A 12 14.96 -3.20 40.82
N LEU A 13 13.93 -2.36 40.95
CA LEU A 13 13.52 -1.80 42.27
C LEU A 13 11.98 -1.67 42.31
N ALA A 14 11.43 -2.38 43.24
CA ALA A 14 10.04 -2.29 43.71
C ALA A 14 9.88 -1.09 44.63
N GLY A 15 8.69 -0.46 44.61
CA GLY A 15 8.27 0.56 45.55
C GLY A 15 6.79 0.43 45.83
N CYS A 16 6.48 -0.26 46.95
CA CYS A 16 5.17 -0.23 47.62
C CYS A 16 5.01 1.09 48.40
N GLY A 17 3.84 1.68 48.36
CA GLY A 17 3.39 2.71 49.26
C GLY A 17 1.88 2.63 49.42
N ALA A 18 1.46 1.98 50.52
CA ALA A 18 0.11 2.03 51.05
C ALA A 18 0.04 3.18 52.05
N ASP A 19 -1.05 3.89 52.06
CA ASP A 19 -1.57 4.52 53.27
C ASP A 19 -3.09 4.70 53.23
N THR A 20 -3.65 4.32 54.34
CA THR A 20 -5.00 4.15 54.79
C THR A 20 -5.57 5.44 55.37
N ASP A 21 -6.91 5.43 55.57
CA ASP A 21 -7.76 6.21 56.45
C ASP A 21 -8.45 7.44 55.81
N GLU A 22 -9.70 7.74 56.04
CA GLU A 22 -10.66 7.41 57.10
C GLU A 22 -12.07 7.84 56.65
N ALA A 23 -13.06 7.20 57.20
CA ALA A 23 -14.49 7.35 56.95
C ALA A 23 -15.10 8.66 57.45
N ALA A 24 -16.06 9.19 56.70
CA ALA A 24 -17.23 9.89 57.26
C ALA A 24 -18.39 9.89 56.25
N ALA A 25 -19.47 9.20 56.54
CA ALA A 25 -20.82 9.44 56.01
C ALA A 25 -21.64 10.09 57.14
N PRO A 26 -22.92 10.47 56.96
CA PRO A 26 -23.67 10.88 55.77
C PRO A 26 -24.50 12.16 56.01
N GLN A 27 -25.12 12.75 54.98
CA GLN A 27 -26.55 13.15 55.02
C GLN A 27 -27.06 13.65 53.66
N PRO A 28 -28.34 13.46 53.35
CA PRO A 28 -28.88 13.61 52.04
C PRO A 28 -29.45 15.02 51.79
N THR A 29 -29.20 15.57 50.63
CA THR A 29 -29.93 16.74 50.15
C THR A 29 -30.39 16.52 48.70
N ALA A 30 -31.70 16.62 48.60
CA ALA A 30 -32.55 16.88 47.46
C ALA A 30 -32.02 16.67 46.03
N VAL A 31 -32.66 15.76 45.37
CA VAL A 31 -32.72 15.50 43.95
C VAL A 31 -33.17 16.76 43.21
N THR A 32 -32.29 17.27 42.34
CA THR A 32 -32.71 18.01 41.16
C THR A 32 -32.35 17.13 39.99
N GLU A 33 -33.33 16.50 39.42
CA GLU A 33 -33.18 15.78 38.17
C GLU A 33 -32.91 16.77 37.05
N THR A 34 -31.63 16.98 36.75
CA THR A 34 -31.22 17.59 35.50
C THR A 34 -31.03 16.45 34.52
N SER A 35 -32.00 16.25 33.66
CA SER A 35 -31.86 15.42 32.47
C SER A 35 -30.69 15.94 31.65
N THR A 36 -29.52 15.36 31.87
CA THR A 36 -28.41 15.52 30.93
C THR A 36 -28.68 14.60 29.77
N GLU A 37 -29.25 15.17 28.73
CA GLU A 37 -29.29 14.59 27.40
C GLU A 37 -27.84 14.28 27.01
N THR A 38 -27.47 13.02 27.16
CA THR A 38 -26.20 12.50 26.67
C THR A 38 -26.28 12.55 25.15
N ALA A 39 -25.77 13.62 24.55
CA ALA A 39 -25.49 13.64 23.14
C ALA A 39 -24.52 12.49 22.86
N ALA A 40 -25.03 11.42 22.25
CA ALA A 40 -24.22 10.37 21.71
C ALA A 40 -23.26 11.02 20.70
N ALA A 41 -22.01 11.15 21.10
CA ALA A 41 -20.95 11.51 20.18
C ALA A 41 -20.92 10.40 19.13
N THR A 42 -21.48 10.67 17.96
CA THR A 42 -21.30 9.85 16.78
C THR A 42 -19.83 9.91 16.45
N THR A 43 -19.08 8.92 16.88
CA THR A 43 -17.70 8.72 16.44
C THR A 43 -17.81 8.36 14.97
N THR A 44 -17.75 9.35 14.10
CA THR A 44 -17.57 9.15 12.67
C THR A 44 -16.15 8.60 12.52
N THR A 45 -16.04 7.29 12.39
CA THR A 45 -14.79 6.68 11.90
C THR A 45 -14.48 7.38 10.58
N PRO A 46 -13.29 7.95 10.38
CA PRO A 46 -12.95 8.52 9.10
C PRO A 46 -13.11 7.42 8.06
N GLU A 47 -14.00 7.64 7.09
CA GLU A 47 -14.13 6.77 5.95
C GLU A 47 -12.83 6.91 5.16
N VAL A 48 -12.05 5.84 5.09
CA VAL A 48 -10.81 5.82 4.30
C VAL A 48 -11.21 6.04 2.85
N THR A 49 -10.83 7.19 2.34
CA THR A 49 -11.12 7.55 0.97
C THR A 49 -10.13 6.82 0.07
N CYS A 50 -10.63 5.88 -0.72
CA CYS A 50 -9.84 5.21 -1.75
C CYS A 50 -9.11 6.23 -2.64
N SER A 51 -7.83 6.03 -2.91
CA SER A 51 -6.98 6.95 -3.68
C SER A 51 -7.43 7.16 -5.12
N THR A 52 -8.30 6.28 -5.65
CA THR A 52 -8.90 6.38 -6.98
C THR A 52 -10.26 7.07 -6.99
N ALA A 53 -10.79 7.48 -5.82
CA ALA A 53 -12.10 8.11 -5.72
C ALA A 53 -12.17 9.38 -6.61
N GLY A 54 -13.15 9.41 -7.51
CA GLY A 54 -13.36 10.53 -8.43
C GLY A 54 -12.38 10.62 -9.62
N VAL A 55 -11.41 9.72 -9.71
CA VAL A 55 -10.48 9.65 -10.84
C VAL A 55 -11.13 8.85 -11.97
N ARG A 56 -11.20 9.45 -13.16
CA ARG A 56 -11.65 8.75 -14.37
C ARG A 56 -10.43 8.25 -15.12
N LEU A 57 -10.18 6.96 -14.98
CA LEU A 57 -9.16 6.25 -15.74
C LEU A 57 -9.83 5.42 -16.83
N THR A 58 -9.19 5.33 -17.98
CA THR A 58 -9.61 4.47 -19.08
C THR A 58 -8.47 3.53 -19.42
N LEU A 59 -8.73 2.24 -19.38
CA LEU A 59 -7.75 1.24 -19.77
C LEU A 59 -7.65 1.22 -21.31
N PRO A 60 -6.49 1.60 -21.90
CA PRO A 60 -6.34 1.58 -23.34
C PRO A 60 -6.16 0.14 -23.84
N GLU A 61 -6.61 -0.12 -25.07
CA GLU A 61 -6.28 -1.35 -25.75
C GLU A 61 -4.76 -1.43 -26.01
N GLN A 62 -4.21 -2.61 -25.87
CA GLN A 62 -2.80 -2.91 -26.14
C GLN A 62 -2.71 -4.26 -26.85
N ASP A 63 -1.67 -4.45 -27.65
CA ASP A 63 -1.40 -5.71 -28.34
C ASP A 63 -0.81 -6.73 -27.34
N LEU A 64 -1.72 -7.41 -26.62
CA LEU A 64 -1.44 -8.38 -25.57
C LEU A 64 -2.06 -9.73 -25.90
N PRO A 65 -1.47 -10.85 -25.45
CA PRO A 65 -2.18 -12.13 -25.43
C PRO A 65 -3.48 -12.03 -24.64
N GLU A 66 -4.51 -12.78 -25.04
CA GLU A 66 -5.83 -12.77 -24.42
C GLU A 66 -5.75 -12.98 -22.90
N ALA A 67 -4.97 -13.97 -22.42
CA ALA A 67 -4.81 -14.24 -21.00
C ALA A 67 -4.20 -13.04 -20.22
N VAL A 68 -3.29 -12.30 -20.83
CA VAL A 68 -2.69 -11.10 -20.23
C VAL A 68 -3.67 -9.96 -20.21
N ALA A 69 -4.41 -9.75 -21.31
CA ALA A 69 -5.40 -8.70 -21.44
C ALA A 69 -6.53 -8.89 -20.40
N ASP A 70 -7.06 -10.10 -20.25
CA ASP A 70 -8.12 -10.44 -19.30
C ASP A 70 -7.70 -10.18 -17.86
N VAL A 71 -6.51 -10.64 -17.46
CA VAL A 71 -6.01 -10.42 -16.09
C VAL A 71 -5.71 -8.95 -15.84
N ARG A 72 -5.11 -8.24 -16.82
CA ARG A 72 -4.89 -6.79 -16.73
C ARG A 72 -6.18 -6.02 -16.53
N GLU A 73 -7.26 -6.36 -17.27
CA GLU A 73 -8.57 -5.71 -17.12
C GLU A 73 -9.16 -5.95 -15.73
N ARG A 74 -9.08 -7.17 -15.22
CA ARG A 74 -9.56 -7.53 -13.87
C ARG A 74 -8.80 -6.78 -12.78
N ILE A 75 -7.46 -6.75 -12.85
CA ILE A 75 -6.63 -6.00 -11.91
C ILE A 75 -6.98 -4.50 -11.97
N PHE A 76 -7.09 -3.93 -13.17
CA PHE A 76 -7.43 -2.52 -13.35
C PHE A 76 -8.78 -2.19 -12.74
N GLY A 77 -9.81 -3.00 -13.02
CA GLY A 77 -11.16 -2.80 -12.48
C GLY A 77 -11.18 -2.84 -10.95
N ALA A 78 -10.52 -3.83 -10.36
CA ALA A 78 -10.41 -3.97 -8.90
C ALA A 78 -9.61 -2.82 -8.27
N ALA A 79 -8.51 -2.39 -8.89
CA ALA A 79 -7.72 -1.26 -8.40
C ALA A 79 -8.51 0.05 -8.42
N VAL A 80 -9.24 0.33 -9.51
CA VAL A 80 -10.11 1.53 -9.61
C VAL A 80 -11.22 1.53 -8.57
N ALA A 81 -11.74 0.35 -8.23
CA ALA A 81 -12.77 0.17 -7.21
C ALA A 81 -12.20 0.13 -5.77
N CYS A 82 -10.88 0.10 -5.60
CA CYS A 82 -10.20 -0.24 -4.34
C CYS A 82 -10.71 -1.54 -3.71
N ASP A 83 -10.99 -2.52 -4.55
CA ASP A 83 -11.39 -3.85 -4.14
C ASP A 83 -10.15 -4.71 -3.86
N TYR A 84 -9.59 -4.51 -2.66
CA TYR A 84 -8.36 -5.18 -2.22
C TYR A 84 -8.52 -6.69 -2.15
N ASP A 85 -9.71 -7.16 -1.78
CA ASP A 85 -9.98 -8.58 -1.62
C ASP A 85 -10.02 -9.28 -2.98
N THR A 86 -10.61 -8.65 -4.00
CA THR A 86 -10.55 -9.14 -5.39
C THR A 86 -9.13 -9.10 -5.94
N LEU A 87 -8.34 -8.06 -5.64
CA LEU A 87 -6.92 -8.02 -6.05
C LEU A 87 -6.13 -9.19 -5.44
N GLU A 88 -6.32 -9.47 -4.15
CA GLU A 88 -5.66 -10.60 -3.50
C GLU A 88 -6.10 -11.95 -4.09
N GLN A 89 -7.38 -12.11 -4.39
CA GLN A 89 -7.87 -13.32 -5.08
C GLN A 89 -7.19 -13.53 -6.43
N ILE A 90 -7.07 -12.47 -7.25
CA ILE A 90 -6.37 -12.54 -8.53
C ILE A 90 -4.89 -12.94 -8.32
N ALA A 91 -4.24 -12.34 -7.32
CA ALA A 91 -2.84 -12.64 -6.98
C ALA A 91 -2.62 -14.11 -6.59
N LEU A 92 -3.62 -14.74 -5.98
CA LEU A 92 -3.54 -16.12 -5.48
C LEU A 92 -4.10 -17.17 -6.44
N GLU A 93 -4.71 -16.78 -7.56
CA GLU A 93 -5.33 -17.73 -8.52
C GLU A 93 -4.36 -18.80 -9.06
N ARG A 94 -3.09 -18.47 -9.20
CA ARG A 94 -2.04 -19.35 -9.69
C ARG A 94 -1.15 -19.94 -8.60
N GLY A 95 -1.57 -19.80 -7.33
CA GLY A 95 -0.86 -20.33 -6.18
C GLY A 95 -0.01 -19.31 -5.42
N GLU A 96 0.93 -19.83 -4.62
CA GLU A 96 1.87 -18.99 -3.87
C GLU A 96 2.97 -18.47 -4.78
N GLY A 97 3.43 -17.25 -4.55
CA GLY A 97 4.55 -16.66 -5.31
C GLY A 97 4.31 -15.22 -5.76
N PHE A 98 3.12 -14.66 -5.49
CA PHE A 98 2.87 -13.26 -5.73
C PHE A 98 3.67 -12.38 -4.75
N THR A 99 4.39 -11.40 -5.30
CA THR A 99 5.19 -10.47 -4.49
C THR A 99 4.50 -9.11 -4.41
N TYR A 100 4.17 -8.67 -3.19
CA TYR A 100 3.55 -7.37 -2.94
C TYR A 100 4.37 -6.47 -2.00
N THR A 101 5.37 -7.04 -1.33
CA THR A 101 6.31 -6.34 -0.45
C THR A 101 7.60 -7.14 -0.32
N TYR A 102 8.70 -6.47 -0.01
CA TYR A 102 9.96 -7.10 0.40
C TYR A 102 10.09 -7.18 1.93
N GLY A 103 9.11 -6.65 2.66
CA GLY A 103 8.97 -6.75 4.11
C GLY A 103 8.11 -7.94 4.52
N THR A 104 7.53 -7.83 5.73
CA THR A 104 6.58 -8.81 6.28
C THR A 104 5.20 -8.17 6.36
N ALA A 105 4.20 -8.84 5.83
CA ALA A 105 2.80 -8.49 5.98
C ALA A 105 1.95 -9.78 5.94
N ASP A 106 0.76 -9.73 6.54
CA ASP A 106 -0.11 -10.90 6.65
C ASP A 106 -0.73 -11.29 5.30
N SER A 107 -1.11 -10.29 4.50
CA SER A 107 -1.67 -10.48 3.17
C SER A 107 -1.49 -9.23 2.29
N ALA A 108 -1.62 -9.40 0.99
CA ALA A 108 -1.54 -8.31 0.02
C ALA A 108 -2.65 -7.28 0.25
N ALA A 109 -3.89 -7.73 0.46
CA ALA A 109 -5.04 -6.86 0.73
C ALA A 109 -4.83 -6.03 2.00
N ALA A 110 -4.34 -6.64 3.08
CA ALA A 110 -4.05 -5.94 4.32
C ALA A 110 -2.95 -4.88 4.13
N TYR A 111 -1.86 -5.25 3.45
CA TYR A 111 -0.73 -4.35 3.18
C TYR A 111 -1.15 -3.11 2.38
N TRP A 112 -1.89 -3.30 1.29
CA TRP A 112 -2.32 -2.16 0.47
C TRP A 112 -3.34 -1.28 1.19
N ARG A 113 -4.26 -1.88 1.94
CA ARG A 113 -5.25 -1.13 2.74
C ARG A 113 -4.56 -0.27 3.80
N GLU A 114 -3.59 -0.85 4.53
CA GLU A 114 -2.80 -0.11 5.53
C GLU A 114 -2.01 1.03 4.89
N ALA A 115 -1.39 0.81 3.73
CA ALA A 115 -0.65 1.84 3.01
C ALA A 115 -1.53 3.01 2.54
N GLU A 116 -2.76 2.73 2.10
CA GLU A 116 -3.76 3.74 1.74
C GLU A 116 -4.25 4.52 2.98
N GLU A 117 -4.58 3.81 4.07
CA GLU A 117 -5.06 4.40 5.32
C GLU A 117 -4.00 5.27 5.99
N ALA A 118 -2.78 4.83 6.02
CA ALA A 118 -1.67 5.57 6.60
C ALA A 118 -1.26 6.79 5.77
N GLY A 119 -1.59 6.82 4.48
CA GLY A 119 -1.17 7.87 3.55
C GLY A 119 0.36 8.00 3.45
N THR A 120 1.07 6.91 3.73
CA THR A 120 2.55 6.89 3.78
C THR A 120 3.20 6.57 2.46
N ALA A 121 2.45 5.98 1.53
CA ALA A 121 2.93 5.67 0.19
C ALA A 121 2.63 6.83 -0.76
N GLU A 122 3.67 7.39 -1.33
CA GLU A 122 3.56 8.37 -2.41
C GLU A 122 4.33 7.90 -3.66
N PRO A 123 3.60 7.69 -4.76
CA PRO A 123 2.14 7.83 -4.92
C PRO A 123 1.34 6.69 -4.26
N PRO A 124 0.02 6.90 -3.97
CA PRO A 124 -0.82 5.89 -3.33
C PRO A 124 -0.94 4.61 -4.17
N PRO A 125 -0.95 3.40 -3.54
CA PRO A 125 -0.85 2.12 -4.26
C PRO A 125 -1.94 1.89 -5.31
N MET A 126 -3.23 2.04 -4.95
CA MET A 126 -4.33 1.71 -5.88
C MET A 126 -4.40 2.65 -7.07
N ARG A 127 -4.22 3.94 -6.82
CA ARG A 127 -4.11 4.92 -7.90
C ARG A 127 -2.93 4.62 -8.81
N THR A 128 -1.80 4.24 -8.24
CA THR A 128 -0.60 3.90 -8.99
C THR A 128 -0.80 2.66 -9.82
N LEU A 129 -1.34 1.57 -9.24
CA LEU A 129 -1.63 0.34 -9.97
C LEU A 129 -2.54 0.59 -11.17
N ALA A 130 -3.67 1.27 -10.92
CA ALA A 130 -4.59 1.62 -12.00
C ALA A 130 -3.91 2.48 -13.08
N THR A 131 -3.08 3.46 -12.69
CA THR A 131 -2.41 4.36 -13.64
C THR A 131 -1.34 3.63 -14.46
N ILE A 132 -0.44 2.86 -13.84
CA ILE A 132 0.62 2.17 -14.59
C ILE A 132 0.05 1.16 -15.58
N LEU A 133 -1.07 0.52 -15.28
CA LEU A 133 -1.75 -0.37 -16.22
C LEU A 133 -2.33 0.36 -17.45
N THR A 134 -2.50 1.68 -17.40
CA THR A 134 -2.86 2.47 -18.60
C THR A 134 -1.66 2.85 -19.46
N MET A 135 -0.44 2.70 -18.94
CA MET A 135 0.81 3.07 -19.61
C MET A 135 1.26 1.96 -20.57
N PRO A 136 2.18 2.25 -21.51
CA PRO A 136 2.80 1.21 -22.30
C PRO A 136 3.53 0.17 -21.45
N PHE A 137 3.51 -1.08 -21.89
CA PHE A 137 4.22 -2.19 -21.26
C PHE A 137 5.59 -2.43 -21.90
N THR A 138 6.42 -3.18 -21.19
CA THR A 138 7.65 -3.78 -21.71
C THR A 138 7.65 -5.28 -21.45
N ARG A 139 8.67 -5.98 -21.93
CA ARG A 139 8.94 -7.39 -21.60
C ARG A 139 10.13 -7.44 -20.66
N ASN A 140 9.95 -8.01 -19.48
CA ASN A 140 11.06 -8.22 -18.57
C ASN A 140 11.92 -9.43 -18.99
N GLU A 141 13.03 -9.69 -18.29
CA GLU A 141 13.96 -10.77 -18.60
C GLU A 141 13.30 -12.16 -18.58
N SER A 142 12.28 -12.36 -17.74
CA SER A 142 11.51 -13.63 -17.71
C SER A 142 10.50 -13.74 -18.85
N GLY A 143 10.38 -12.72 -19.69
CA GLY A 143 9.44 -12.65 -20.80
C GLY A 143 8.01 -12.25 -20.39
N SER A 144 7.78 -11.84 -19.16
CA SER A 144 6.48 -11.34 -18.68
C SER A 144 6.21 -9.94 -19.18
N TYR A 145 4.94 -9.58 -19.29
CA TYR A 145 4.47 -8.24 -19.62
C TYR A 145 4.51 -7.38 -18.38
N ALA A 146 5.30 -6.32 -18.39
CA ALA A 146 5.55 -5.49 -17.22
C ALA A 146 5.18 -4.02 -17.45
N TRP A 147 4.64 -3.37 -16.44
CA TRP A 147 4.27 -1.95 -16.40
C TRP A 147 4.92 -1.26 -15.21
N PRO A 148 5.32 0.03 -15.36
CA PRO A 148 5.41 0.81 -16.59
C PRO A 148 6.66 0.46 -17.40
N THR A 149 6.77 0.94 -18.65
CA THR A 149 7.96 0.77 -19.50
C THR A 149 9.25 1.26 -18.81
N ALA A 150 9.15 2.24 -17.91
CA ALA A 150 10.29 2.73 -17.14
C ALA A 150 10.97 1.66 -16.25
N TYR A 151 10.35 0.49 -16.09
CA TYR A 151 10.93 -0.68 -15.39
C TYR A 151 11.98 -1.43 -16.23
N GLU A 152 12.23 -1.05 -17.46
CA GLU A 152 13.33 -1.60 -18.25
C GLU A 152 14.69 -1.33 -17.59
N GLU A 153 15.67 -2.19 -17.87
CA GLU A 153 17.06 -2.02 -17.40
C GLU A 153 17.66 -0.66 -17.84
N SER A 154 17.28 -0.21 -19.03
CA SER A 154 17.77 1.04 -19.62
C SER A 154 16.59 1.85 -20.17
N PRO A 155 15.76 2.48 -19.32
CA PRO A 155 14.56 3.19 -19.76
C PRO A 155 14.91 4.38 -20.65
N THR A 156 14.12 4.56 -21.70
CA THR A 156 14.25 5.72 -22.60
C THR A 156 13.81 7.02 -21.92
N ALA A 157 14.18 8.17 -22.50
CA ALA A 157 13.72 9.46 -21.99
C ALA A 157 12.19 9.56 -22.01
N GLU A 158 11.55 8.99 -23.03
CA GLU A 158 10.10 8.95 -23.19
C GLU A 158 9.44 8.10 -22.10
N ALA A 159 10.04 6.96 -21.73
CA ALA A 159 9.54 6.11 -20.64
C ALA A 159 9.55 6.85 -19.30
N TRP A 160 10.59 7.61 -19.03
CA TRP A 160 10.67 8.48 -17.84
C TRP A 160 9.66 9.62 -17.89
N GLN A 161 9.53 10.29 -19.05
CA GLN A 161 8.57 11.39 -19.22
C GLN A 161 7.13 10.92 -19.03
N ALA A 162 6.81 9.70 -19.45
CA ALA A 162 5.48 9.12 -19.28
C ALA A 162 5.05 9.03 -17.80
N LEU A 163 5.98 8.84 -16.86
CA LEU A 163 5.69 8.86 -15.42
C LEU A 163 5.26 10.26 -14.94
N VAL A 164 5.91 11.30 -15.47
CA VAL A 164 5.57 12.71 -15.19
C VAL A 164 4.22 13.06 -15.79
N ASP A 165 4.01 12.71 -17.05
CA ASP A 165 2.77 12.99 -17.77
C ASP A 165 1.56 12.28 -17.15
N ALA A 166 1.77 11.09 -16.58
CA ALA A 166 0.76 10.34 -15.83
C ALA A 166 0.51 10.91 -14.42
N GLY A 167 1.30 11.89 -13.96
CA GLY A 167 1.19 12.49 -12.63
C GLY A 167 1.57 11.55 -11.49
N LEU A 168 2.38 10.52 -11.77
CA LEU A 168 2.89 9.60 -10.75
C LEU A 168 4.08 10.20 -10.01
N TYR A 169 4.94 10.92 -10.73
CA TYR A 169 6.15 11.54 -10.18
C TYR A 169 6.32 12.94 -10.75
N SER A 170 6.89 13.83 -9.96
CA SER A 170 7.36 15.13 -10.45
C SER A 170 8.60 14.97 -11.32
N GLN A 171 8.89 15.95 -12.17
CA GLN A 171 10.12 15.98 -12.97
C GLN A 171 11.36 15.86 -12.07
N GLN A 172 11.36 16.53 -10.91
CA GLN A 172 12.47 16.47 -9.96
C GLN A 172 12.71 15.05 -9.46
N GLN A 173 11.66 14.32 -9.07
CA GLN A 173 11.77 12.93 -8.59
C GLN A 173 12.32 12.00 -9.69
N VAL A 174 11.86 12.18 -10.93
CA VAL A 174 12.38 11.43 -12.09
C VAL A 174 13.85 11.73 -12.33
N ASP A 175 14.26 13.01 -12.29
CA ASP A 175 15.65 13.40 -12.48
C ASP A 175 16.56 12.87 -11.37
N GLU A 176 16.07 12.81 -10.12
CA GLU A 176 16.76 12.19 -8.99
C GLU A 176 17.00 10.69 -9.21
N MET A 177 15.96 9.92 -9.58
CA MET A 177 16.09 8.48 -9.89
C MET A 177 17.11 8.23 -11.01
N ARG A 178 17.06 9.02 -12.08
CA ARG A 178 18.00 8.92 -13.21
C ARG A 178 19.44 9.25 -12.81
N THR A 179 19.62 10.26 -11.97
CA THR A 179 20.95 10.73 -11.54
C THR A 179 21.61 9.76 -10.58
N GLN A 180 20.82 9.10 -9.73
CA GLN A 180 21.31 8.09 -8.79
C GLN A 180 21.75 6.80 -9.49
N GLY A 181 21.31 6.57 -10.72
CA GLY A 181 21.67 5.39 -11.51
C GLY A 181 21.07 4.08 -10.97
N THR A 182 20.09 4.17 -10.10
CA THR A 182 19.40 3.02 -9.48
C THR A 182 18.32 2.42 -10.39
N GLY A 183 18.03 3.06 -11.54
CA GLY A 183 16.89 2.69 -12.35
C GLY A 183 15.57 3.16 -11.74
N TYR A 184 14.45 2.59 -12.21
CA TYR A 184 13.13 2.92 -11.72
C TYR A 184 12.82 2.12 -10.45
N LEU A 185 12.67 2.81 -9.33
CA LEU A 185 12.36 2.24 -8.02
C LEU A 185 10.88 2.39 -7.62
N GLY A 186 10.05 2.92 -8.50
CA GLY A 186 8.62 3.08 -8.23
C GLY A 186 7.84 1.78 -8.29
N TYR A 187 6.53 1.91 -8.12
CA TYR A 187 5.62 0.78 -8.25
C TYR A 187 5.65 0.18 -9.65
N ARG A 188 5.79 -1.12 -9.72
CA ARG A 188 5.81 -1.92 -10.94
C ARG A 188 4.99 -3.18 -10.78
N THR A 189 4.48 -3.69 -11.88
CA THR A 189 3.70 -4.93 -11.92
C THR A 189 4.03 -5.74 -13.17
N ALA A 190 3.86 -7.06 -13.10
CA ALA A 190 4.03 -7.92 -14.28
C ALA A 190 3.04 -9.08 -14.30
N ILE A 191 2.68 -9.49 -15.52
CA ILE A 191 1.80 -10.61 -15.81
C ILE A 191 2.52 -11.52 -16.80
N THR A 192 2.59 -12.84 -16.53
CA THR A 192 3.14 -13.83 -17.46
C THR A 192 2.31 -13.93 -18.73
N ALA A 193 2.85 -14.54 -19.78
CA ALA A 193 2.11 -14.78 -21.01
C ALA A 193 0.85 -15.66 -20.80
N ASP A 194 0.84 -16.48 -19.76
CA ASP A 194 -0.28 -17.35 -19.39
C ASP A 194 -1.30 -16.69 -18.45
N GLY A 195 -1.12 -15.38 -18.16
CA GLY A 195 -2.04 -14.60 -17.32
C GLY A 195 -1.79 -14.77 -15.81
N ASP A 196 -0.58 -15.10 -15.38
CA ASP A 196 -0.23 -15.16 -13.97
C ASP A 196 0.27 -13.80 -13.49
N TRP A 197 -0.41 -13.20 -12.51
CA TRP A 197 0.01 -11.94 -11.92
C TRP A 197 1.15 -12.18 -10.93
N GLN A 198 2.34 -11.69 -11.24
CA GLN A 198 3.56 -12.05 -10.52
C GLN A 198 3.87 -11.14 -9.34
N PHE A 199 3.67 -9.85 -9.51
CA PHE A 199 3.99 -8.87 -8.46
C PHE A 199 3.30 -7.53 -8.67
N PHE A 200 3.17 -6.80 -7.56
CA PHE A 200 2.93 -5.35 -7.51
C PHE A 200 3.70 -4.78 -6.34
N VAL A 201 4.88 -4.23 -6.60
CA VAL A 201 5.86 -3.77 -5.60
C VAL A 201 6.48 -2.43 -5.98
N ALA A 202 7.02 -1.72 -4.99
CA ALA A 202 7.91 -0.58 -5.13
C ALA A 202 9.22 -0.84 -4.39
N GLY A 203 10.30 -0.15 -4.78
CA GLY A 203 11.64 -0.33 -4.22
C GLY A 203 12.37 -1.56 -4.78
N ASP A 204 13.50 -1.89 -4.16
CA ASP A 204 14.35 -3.07 -4.43
C ASP A 204 14.34 -3.99 -3.23
#